data_98127a668803a45baee5731fc163a0a6
#
_entry.id   98127a668803a45baee5731fc163a0a6
#
_cell.length_a   1.000
_cell.length_b   1.000
_cell.length_c   1.000
_cell.angle_alpha   90.00
_cell.angle_beta   90.00
_cell.angle_gamma   90.00
#
_symmetry.space_group_name_H-M   'P 1'
#
loop_
_entity.id
_entity.type
_entity.pdbx_description
1 polymer ?
#
loop_
_entity_poly.entity_id
_entity_poly.type
_entity_poly.pdbx_seq_one_letter_code
_entity_poly.pdbx_strand_id
1 'polypeptide(L)'
;MNKNMAFGLDFGTTTTLVAIPGNQWPEILRLGTVTNFMPSVLSSPNGVDWQVGENADAAPLDEQFLSPKSLITFDSESITNSLGIVISKAEAVKSVLNEVTYRLTKDYPGLLGSGKVRMSCPAIWTGPQRSLLAKYATECGLVTDVDEILDEPISAGIAWWWDKNIKSAKKSEGKALVFDLGGGTLDVAVLDIYNYQDYQPQFTVLAARGTDIAGDKVDKIFADYIENRLVHEENFKLPTSQELTYLRAVLRRTAKECKEKLSRISSVKFEVDKRYATLPSFKISRVDFEHKIFDTTLQRSLSCTKAALKEAVMKQKGARPEKIKDMDITKICSEINFVILAGGMSQIPCIGEELQKLMPNAQVEFVTTQSEANEGIVLGVANNNDFESLNIHRPGFDFILKWKEKNGAINEKVMYRAFTPLYSDVDINLGNFKLGFQSERWVPHTDLENNSAELSIRSVGGRDVKLKFGDKILNSAIKLTAYKSTTIDFKIYIDGTIIVEDAERQHYYRVKEWPFIRLGVSSQSDPELFIEKTDGTEFKFAGYENWRE
;
A
#
# COMPACT_ATOMS: atom_id res chain seq x y z
N MET A 1 -19.49 -14.87 19.71
CA MET A 1 -18.82 -14.42 18.48
C MET A 1 -18.70 -15.58 17.53
N ASN A 2 -19.10 -15.40 16.26
CA ASN A 2 -18.93 -16.44 15.25
C ASN A 2 -17.43 -16.75 15.07
N LYS A 3 -17.05 -18.03 15.11
CA LYS A 3 -15.65 -18.50 15.06
C LYS A 3 -14.86 -18.14 13.78
N ASN A 4 -15.46 -17.44 12.82
CA ASN A 4 -14.84 -17.09 11.53
C ASN A 4 -14.79 -15.57 11.25
N MET A 5 -15.00 -14.72 12.26
CA MET A 5 -14.92 -13.27 12.03
C MET A 5 -13.47 -12.81 12.13
N ALA A 6 -12.96 -12.21 11.05
CA ALA A 6 -11.67 -11.53 11.07
C ALA A 6 -11.83 -10.13 11.68
N PHE A 7 -10.92 -9.73 12.56
CA PHE A 7 -10.81 -8.33 12.96
C PHE A 7 -9.72 -7.63 12.14
N GLY A 8 -9.82 -6.31 12.03
CA GLY A 8 -8.91 -5.49 11.24
C GLY A 8 -7.77 -4.94 12.08
N LEU A 9 -6.55 -4.97 11.54
CA LEU A 9 -5.37 -4.31 12.09
C LEU A 9 -4.74 -3.44 11.01
N ASP A 10 -4.69 -2.13 11.24
CA ASP A 10 -3.88 -1.19 10.47
C ASP A 10 -2.57 -0.91 11.22
N PHE A 11 -1.49 -1.53 10.75
CA PHE A 11 -0.13 -1.24 11.20
C PHE A 11 0.42 -0.06 10.40
N GLY A 12 0.15 1.16 10.88
CA GLY A 12 0.56 2.39 10.21
C GLY A 12 2.02 2.80 10.52
N THR A 13 2.55 3.73 9.74
CA THR A 13 3.91 4.28 9.92
C THR A 13 4.03 5.05 11.23
N THR A 14 3.00 5.80 11.60
CA THR A 14 2.98 6.65 12.80
C THR A 14 2.06 6.13 13.89
N THR A 15 0.98 5.46 13.52
CA THR A 15 -0.05 4.97 14.43
C THR A 15 -0.53 3.58 14.04
N THR A 16 -0.87 2.77 15.02
CA THR A 16 -1.47 1.44 14.83
C THR A 16 -2.87 1.42 15.42
N LEU A 17 -3.83 0.88 14.63
CA LEU A 17 -5.25 0.82 14.99
C LEU A 17 -5.78 -0.61 14.85
N VAL A 18 -6.80 -0.93 15.64
CA VAL A 18 -7.55 -2.18 15.57
C VAL A 18 -9.04 -1.89 15.53
N ALA A 19 -9.78 -2.60 14.69
CA ALA A 19 -11.22 -2.55 14.64
C ALA A 19 -11.81 -3.96 14.56
N ILE A 20 -13.01 -4.12 15.11
CA ILE A 20 -13.79 -5.37 15.02
C ILE A 20 -15.00 -5.16 14.13
N PRO A 21 -15.48 -6.21 13.46
CA PRO A 21 -16.74 -6.16 12.74
C PRO A 21 -17.90 -5.86 13.68
N GLY A 22 -18.67 -4.84 13.34
CA GLY A 22 -19.94 -4.52 14.01
C GLY A 22 -21.15 -5.03 13.23
N ASN A 23 -22.35 -4.83 13.78
CA ASN A 23 -23.59 -5.27 13.12
C ASN A 23 -23.89 -4.51 11.82
N GLN A 24 -23.61 -3.21 11.79
CA GLN A 24 -23.83 -2.34 10.63
C GLN A 24 -22.56 -1.63 10.20
N TRP A 25 -21.67 -1.34 11.13
CA TRP A 25 -20.43 -0.60 10.95
C TRP A 25 -19.34 -1.21 11.82
N PRO A 26 -18.08 -1.33 11.36
CA PRO A 26 -16.99 -1.78 12.19
C PRO A 26 -16.79 -0.85 13.40
N GLU A 27 -16.38 -1.42 14.52
CA GLU A 27 -16.12 -0.71 15.76
C GLU A 27 -14.62 -0.65 16.03
N ILE A 28 -14.09 0.57 16.20
CA ILE A 28 -12.68 0.76 16.51
C ILE A 28 -12.44 0.48 17.97
N LEU A 29 -11.46 -0.37 18.25
CA LEU A 29 -11.06 -0.69 19.62
C LEU A 29 -10.12 0.40 20.15
N ARG A 30 -10.28 0.71 21.40
CA ARG A 30 -9.34 1.59 22.11
C ARG A 30 -8.04 0.87 22.38
N LEU A 31 -7.08 0.99 21.46
CA LEU A 31 -5.77 0.39 21.59
C LEU A 31 -4.82 1.25 22.42
N GLY A 32 -4.94 2.57 22.32
CA GLY A 32 -4.16 3.53 23.09
C GLY A 32 -4.67 3.76 24.50
N THR A 33 -3.88 4.42 25.35
CA THR A 33 -4.28 4.74 26.74
C THR A 33 -5.38 5.78 26.81
N VAL A 34 -5.38 6.76 25.90
CA VAL A 34 -6.35 7.85 25.83
C VAL A 34 -7.06 7.90 24.47
N THR A 35 -6.39 7.45 23.40
CA THR A 35 -6.86 7.47 22.02
C THR A 35 -7.23 6.07 21.54
N ASN A 36 -7.91 5.98 20.40
CA ASN A 36 -8.17 4.70 19.74
C ASN A 36 -6.90 4.08 19.14
N PHE A 37 -5.91 4.87 18.80
CA PHE A 37 -4.64 4.42 18.22
C PHE A 37 -3.52 4.30 19.26
N MET A 38 -2.58 3.43 18.98
CA MET A 38 -1.29 3.31 19.64
C MET A 38 -0.20 3.94 18.74
N PRO A 39 0.68 4.82 19.23
CA PRO A 39 1.82 5.30 18.47
C PRO A 39 2.74 4.13 18.02
N SER A 40 3.14 4.13 16.76
CA SER A 40 4.10 3.16 16.19
C SER A 40 5.54 3.61 16.46
N VAL A 41 5.87 3.78 17.73
CA VAL A 41 7.14 4.31 18.22
C VAL A 41 7.77 3.34 19.21
N LEU A 42 9.09 3.19 19.14
CA LEU A 42 9.90 2.50 20.16
C LEU A 42 10.86 3.49 20.79
N SER A 43 11.31 3.22 22.00
CA SER A 43 12.41 3.93 22.63
C SER A 43 13.27 2.99 23.46
N SER A 44 14.55 3.33 23.58
CA SER A 44 15.47 2.67 24.49
C SER A 44 16.63 3.61 24.81
N PRO A 45 16.98 3.80 26.10
CA PRO A 45 18.14 4.57 26.52
C PRO A 45 19.46 3.83 26.32
N ASN A 46 19.44 2.50 26.22
CA ASN A 46 20.65 1.66 26.32
C ASN A 46 20.64 0.43 25.38
N GLY A 47 19.58 0.24 24.56
CA GLY A 47 19.43 -0.93 23.69
C GLY A 47 18.96 -2.21 24.40
N VAL A 48 18.62 -2.13 25.69
CA VAL A 48 18.14 -3.26 26.49
C VAL A 48 16.74 -3.01 27.03
N ASP A 49 16.51 -1.83 27.59
CA ASP A 49 15.23 -1.44 28.17
C ASP A 49 14.35 -0.81 27.10
N TRP A 50 13.46 -1.59 26.52
CA TRP A 50 12.59 -1.19 25.41
C TRP A 50 11.23 -0.74 25.91
N GLN A 51 10.75 0.36 25.35
CA GLN A 51 9.37 0.85 25.49
C GLN A 51 8.72 0.94 24.11
N VAL A 52 7.38 0.83 24.07
CA VAL A 52 6.59 0.86 22.85
C VAL A 52 5.32 1.70 23.08
N GLY A 53 4.82 2.31 22.02
CA GLY A 53 3.58 3.09 22.07
C GLY A 53 3.74 4.41 22.81
N GLU A 54 2.79 4.77 23.66
CA GLU A 54 2.75 6.07 24.35
C GLU A 54 3.93 6.27 25.30
N ASN A 55 4.40 5.20 25.93
CA ASN A 55 5.57 5.28 26.81
C ASN A 55 6.81 5.66 26.01
N ALA A 56 6.97 5.07 24.82
CA ALA A 56 8.06 5.41 23.92
C ALA A 56 7.91 6.82 23.31
N ASP A 57 6.68 7.23 22.99
CA ASP A 57 6.41 8.59 22.48
C ASP A 57 6.65 9.69 23.55
N ALA A 58 6.48 9.35 24.82
CA ALA A 58 6.77 10.21 25.95
C ALA A 58 8.24 10.20 26.40
N ALA A 59 9.05 9.24 25.92
CA ALA A 59 10.47 9.12 26.26
C ALA A 59 11.29 10.29 25.65
N PRO A 60 12.54 10.50 26.14
CA PRO A 60 13.46 11.44 25.52
C PRO A 60 13.60 11.21 24.01
N LEU A 61 13.63 12.31 23.24
CA LEU A 61 13.55 12.25 21.76
C LEU A 61 14.77 11.58 21.12
N ASP A 62 15.91 11.60 21.76
CA ASP A 62 17.14 10.94 21.32
C ASP A 62 17.13 9.43 21.53
N GLU A 63 16.24 8.92 22.40
CA GLU A 63 16.01 7.49 22.64
C GLU A 63 15.02 6.87 21.64
N GLN A 64 14.25 7.69 20.92
CA GLN A 64 13.12 7.23 20.10
C GLN A 64 13.56 6.65 18.75
N PHE A 65 12.83 5.62 18.32
CA PHE A 65 12.87 5.04 16.97
C PHE A 65 11.50 5.21 16.34
N LEU A 66 11.45 6.01 15.29
CA LEU A 66 10.20 6.35 14.60
C LEU A 66 9.98 5.47 13.37
N SER A 67 8.72 5.26 13.02
CA SER A 67 8.32 4.68 11.73
C SER A 67 8.86 3.25 11.47
N PRO A 68 8.69 2.26 12.37
CA PRO A 68 9.16 0.88 12.16
C PRO A 68 8.67 0.23 10.86
N LYS A 69 7.44 0.55 10.42
CA LYS A 69 6.87 0.07 9.14
C LYS A 69 7.74 0.45 7.94
N SER A 70 8.42 1.59 8.00
CA SER A 70 9.29 2.05 6.90
C SER A 70 10.44 1.10 6.61
N LEU A 71 10.87 0.30 7.59
CA LEU A 71 11.91 -0.72 7.41
C LEU A 71 11.49 -1.83 6.44
N ILE A 72 10.19 -2.16 6.41
CA ILE A 72 9.63 -3.09 5.42
C ILE A 72 9.46 -2.36 4.07
N THR A 73 8.92 -1.13 4.10
CA THR A 73 8.64 -0.36 2.88
C THR A 73 9.89 -0.11 2.03
N PHE A 74 11.01 0.24 2.67
CA PHE A 74 12.27 0.60 2.00
C PHE A 74 13.32 -0.51 2.05
N ASP A 75 12.93 -1.69 2.54
CA ASP A 75 13.81 -2.86 2.71
C ASP A 75 15.11 -2.55 3.47
N SER A 76 15.00 -1.71 4.50
CA SER A 76 16.13 -1.36 5.36
C SER A 76 16.31 -2.41 6.44
N GLU A 77 17.55 -2.84 6.70
CA GLU A 77 17.83 -3.91 7.67
C GLU A 77 17.69 -3.46 9.13
N SER A 78 17.88 -2.18 9.39
CA SER A 78 17.86 -1.64 10.75
C SER A 78 17.53 -0.15 10.77
N ILE A 79 17.24 0.37 11.96
CA ILE A 79 17.09 1.80 12.25
C ILE A 79 17.95 2.16 13.46
N THR A 80 18.48 3.38 13.45
CA THR A 80 19.35 3.91 14.52
C THR A 80 18.72 5.16 15.12
N ASN A 81 18.67 5.25 16.46
CA ASN A 81 18.23 6.46 17.15
C ASN A 81 19.37 7.50 17.28
N SER A 82 19.07 8.66 17.87
CA SER A 82 20.05 9.75 18.01
C SER A 82 21.18 9.44 19.02
N LEU A 83 21.00 8.44 19.87
CA LEU A 83 22.06 7.95 20.78
C LEU A 83 23.00 6.95 20.09
N GLY A 84 22.76 6.58 18.84
CA GLY A 84 23.54 5.58 18.10
C GLY A 84 23.17 4.13 18.40
N ILE A 85 22.05 3.90 19.11
CA ILE A 85 21.53 2.55 19.37
C ILE A 85 20.86 2.05 18.11
N VAL A 86 21.13 0.80 17.74
CA VAL A 86 20.63 0.16 16.52
C VAL A 86 19.62 -0.92 16.89
N ILE A 87 18.49 -0.97 16.19
CA ILE A 87 17.51 -2.07 16.27
C ILE A 87 17.29 -2.65 14.87
N SER A 88 17.20 -3.97 14.77
CA SER A 88 16.94 -4.66 13.50
C SER A 88 15.50 -4.48 13.04
N LYS A 89 15.25 -4.62 11.73
CA LYS A 89 13.90 -4.63 11.11
C LYS A 89 12.95 -5.58 11.85
N ALA A 90 13.39 -6.83 12.07
CA ALA A 90 12.57 -7.84 12.70
C ALA A 90 12.19 -7.47 14.14
N GLU A 91 13.15 -6.99 14.93
CA GLU A 91 12.91 -6.59 16.32
C GLU A 91 12.01 -5.36 16.40
N ALA A 92 12.26 -4.33 15.59
CA ALA A 92 11.48 -3.10 15.59
C ALA A 92 10.00 -3.36 15.25
N VAL A 93 9.74 -4.09 14.17
CA VAL A 93 8.37 -4.39 13.74
C VAL A 93 7.67 -5.31 14.74
N LYS A 94 8.34 -6.38 15.18
CA LYS A 94 7.74 -7.33 16.14
C LYS A 94 7.50 -6.71 17.51
N SER A 95 8.30 -5.75 17.95
CA SER A 95 8.05 -5.06 19.22
C SER A 95 6.72 -4.30 19.19
N VAL A 96 6.39 -3.60 18.11
CA VAL A 96 5.08 -2.94 17.97
C VAL A 96 3.95 -3.98 17.91
N LEU A 97 4.10 -5.04 17.12
CA LEU A 97 3.07 -6.07 16.99
C LEU A 97 2.85 -6.87 18.29
N ASN A 98 3.91 -7.14 19.04
CA ASN A 98 3.83 -7.76 20.38
C ASN A 98 3.08 -6.87 21.37
N GLU A 99 3.31 -5.56 21.35
CA GLU A 99 2.57 -4.61 22.19
C GLU A 99 1.08 -4.60 21.84
N VAL A 100 0.74 -4.66 20.55
CA VAL A 100 -0.65 -4.82 20.10
C VAL A 100 -1.25 -6.11 20.69
N THR A 101 -0.56 -7.23 20.53
CA THR A 101 -1.01 -8.54 21.06
C THR A 101 -1.20 -8.50 22.58
N TYR A 102 -0.26 -7.89 23.29
CA TYR A 102 -0.34 -7.72 24.73
C TYR A 102 -1.59 -6.92 25.15
N ARG A 103 -1.84 -5.76 24.52
CA ARG A 103 -3.00 -4.91 24.81
C ARG A 103 -4.31 -5.62 24.47
N LEU A 104 -4.39 -6.28 23.32
CA LEU A 104 -5.59 -7.03 22.93
C LEU A 104 -5.86 -8.20 23.89
N THR A 105 -4.84 -8.91 24.33
CA THR A 105 -5.00 -10.00 25.30
C THR A 105 -5.49 -9.50 26.65
N LYS A 106 -4.97 -8.37 27.10
CA LYS A 106 -5.30 -7.75 28.39
C LYS A 106 -6.69 -7.12 28.40
N ASP A 107 -6.99 -6.29 27.40
CA ASP A 107 -8.17 -5.41 27.43
C ASP A 107 -9.37 -6.03 26.69
N TYR A 108 -9.13 -6.99 25.77
CA TYR A 108 -10.15 -7.68 24.98
C TYR A 108 -9.94 -9.21 25.01
N PRO A 109 -10.06 -9.84 26.21
CA PRO A 109 -9.76 -11.26 26.36
C PRO A 109 -10.65 -12.12 25.46
N GLY A 110 -10.03 -13.07 24.77
CA GLY A 110 -10.71 -13.97 23.83
C GLY A 110 -10.78 -13.48 22.39
N LEU A 111 -10.42 -12.22 22.08
CA LEU A 111 -10.45 -11.70 20.71
C LEU A 111 -9.46 -12.47 19.81
N LEU A 112 -8.22 -12.66 20.24
CA LEU A 112 -7.18 -13.36 19.46
C LEU A 112 -7.48 -14.87 19.26
N GLY A 113 -8.26 -15.48 20.14
CA GLY A 113 -8.70 -16.87 20.01
C GLY A 113 -9.93 -17.08 19.14
N SER A 114 -10.59 -16.01 18.70
CA SER A 114 -11.89 -16.07 18.02
C SER A 114 -11.81 -15.98 16.49
N GLY A 115 -10.67 -15.60 15.92
CA GLY A 115 -10.58 -15.41 14.47
C GLY A 115 -9.19 -15.03 13.96
N LYS A 116 -9.13 -14.85 12.64
CA LYS A 116 -7.95 -14.34 11.95
C LYS A 116 -7.88 -12.82 12.07
N VAL A 117 -6.66 -12.29 11.93
CA VAL A 117 -6.40 -10.87 11.78
C VAL A 117 -6.28 -10.55 10.29
N ARG A 118 -7.09 -9.62 9.79
CA ARG A 118 -6.89 -9.03 8.47
C ARG A 118 -6.07 -7.75 8.60
N MET A 119 -5.07 -7.60 7.75
CA MET A 119 -4.17 -6.45 7.81
C MET A 119 -4.23 -5.63 6.53
N SER A 120 -3.79 -4.38 6.61
CA SER A 120 -3.54 -3.50 5.47
C SER A 120 -2.05 -3.36 5.18
N CYS A 121 -1.74 -2.99 3.93
CA CYS A 121 -0.40 -2.60 3.54
C CYS A 121 -0.43 -1.54 2.42
N PRO A 122 0.63 -0.75 2.24
CA PRO A 122 0.74 0.16 1.11
C PRO A 122 0.58 -0.57 -0.22
N ALA A 123 -0.13 0.06 -1.18
CA ALA A 123 -0.39 -0.54 -2.50
C ALA A 123 0.89 -0.81 -3.31
N ILE A 124 1.98 -0.13 -2.97
CA ILE A 124 3.29 -0.34 -3.61
C ILE A 124 4.01 -1.60 -3.14
N TRP A 125 3.56 -2.24 -2.05
CA TRP A 125 4.23 -3.42 -1.53
C TRP A 125 4.09 -4.63 -2.44
N THR A 126 5.21 -5.29 -2.68
CA THR A 126 5.30 -6.54 -3.41
C THR A 126 5.01 -7.76 -2.51
N GLY A 127 4.91 -8.95 -3.10
CA GLY A 127 4.67 -10.20 -2.37
C GLY A 127 5.62 -10.44 -1.19
N PRO A 128 6.95 -10.28 -1.34
CA PRO A 128 7.90 -10.43 -0.24
C PRO A 128 7.62 -9.53 0.98
N GLN A 129 7.29 -8.26 0.78
CA GLN A 129 6.97 -7.34 1.86
C GLN A 129 5.69 -7.73 2.59
N ARG A 130 4.65 -8.15 1.84
CA ARG A 130 3.38 -8.68 2.40
C ARG A 130 3.62 -9.95 3.21
N SER A 131 4.40 -10.90 2.66
CA SER A 131 4.76 -12.14 3.33
C SER A 131 5.57 -11.89 4.60
N LEU A 132 6.46 -10.90 4.59
CA LEU A 132 7.26 -10.52 5.74
C LEU A 132 6.39 -9.96 6.88
N LEU A 133 5.43 -9.07 6.55
CA LEU A 133 4.47 -8.56 7.53
C LEU A 133 3.62 -9.69 8.12
N ALA A 134 3.05 -10.57 7.27
CA ALA A 134 2.26 -11.71 7.72
C ALA A 134 3.05 -12.65 8.63
N LYS A 135 4.31 -12.91 8.28
CA LYS A 135 5.24 -13.71 9.09
C LYS A 135 5.44 -13.09 10.47
N TYR A 136 5.81 -11.81 10.53
CA TYR A 136 6.04 -11.12 11.79
C TYR A 136 4.78 -11.04 12.65
N ALA A 137 3.62 -10.76 12.04
CA ALA A 137 2.34 -10.74 12.72
C ALA A 137 2.02 -12.11 13.35
N THR A 138 2.18 -13.19 12.58
CA THR A 138 1.92 -14.56 13.05
C THR A 138 2.90 -14.97 14.17
N GLU A 139 4.18 -14.61 14.08
CA GLU A 139 5.17 -14.83 15.13
C GLU A 139 4.82 -14.08 16.44
N CYS A 140 4.09 -12.97 16.33
CA CYS A 140 3.59 -12.19 17.47
C CYS A 140 2.20 -12.64 17.97
N GLY A 141 1.64 -13.75 17.45
CA GLY A 141 0.32 -14.25 17.85
C GLY A 141 -0.86 -13.62 17.10
N LEU A 142 -0.61 -12.78 16.10
CA LEU A 142 -1.61 -12.17 15.21
C LEU A 142 -1.73 -13.03 13.95
N VAL A 143 -2.51 -14.13 14.04
CA VAL A 143 -2.64 -15.09 12.92
C VAL A 143 -3.31 -14.43 11.73
N THR A 144 -2.54 -14.19 10.67
CA THR A 144 -3.02 -13.55 9.45
C THR A 144 -2.77 -14.43 8.23
N ASP A 145 -3.69 -14.36 7.26
CA ASP A 145 -3.51 -14.95 5.93
C ASP A 145 -2.94 -13.87 5.01
N VAL A 146 -1.76 -14.11 4.45
CA VAL A 146 -1.10 -13.14 3.56
C VAL A 146 -1.93 -12.84 2.31
N ASP A 147 -2.74 -13.78 1.85
CA ASP A 147 -3.62 -13.59 0.69
C ASP A 147 -4.85 -12.71 1.02
N GLU A 148 -5.11 -12.46 2.31
CA GLU A 148 -6.18 -11.58 2.79
C GLU A 148 -5.68 -10.17 3.17
N ILE A 149 -4.39 -9.87 3.02
CA ILE A 149 -3.84 -8.53 3.25
C ILE A 149 -4.36 -7.58 2.15
N LEU A 150 -5.00 -6.50 2.57
CA LEU A 150 -5.60 -5.51 1.69
C LEU A 150 -4.64 -4.34 1.40
N ASP A 151 -4.74 -3.79 0.20
CA ASP A 151 -4.12 -2.50 -0.08
C ASP A 151 -4.83 -1.39 0.69
N GLU A 152 -4.08 -0.49 1.33
CA GLU A 152 -4.62 0.65 2.10
C GLU A 152 -5.65 1.47 1.30
N PRO A 153 -5.41 1.85 0.03
CA PRO A 153 -6.41 2.59 -0.73
C PRO A 153 -7.67 1.77 -1.05
N ILE A 154 -7.58 0.44 -1.18
CA ILE A 154 -8.77 -0.40 -1.30
C ILE A 154 -9.57 -0.36 0.00
N SER A 155 -8.88 -0.51 1.13
CA SER A 155 -9.51 -0.45 2.46
C SER A 155 -10.20 0.90 2.68
N ALA A 156 -9.55 2.00 2.31
CA ALA A 156 -10.16 3.33 2.36
C ALA A 156 -11.40 3.44 1.45
N GLY A 157 -11.34 2.91 0.24
CA GLY A 157 -12.48 2.84 -0.68
C GLY A 157 -13.67 2.06 -0.13
N ILE A 158 -13.41 0.92 0.52
CA ILE A 158 -14.42 0.10 1.19
C ILE A 158 -15.08 0.88 2.33
N ALA A 159 -14.29 1.49 3.21
CA ALA A 159 -14.79 2.28 4.32
C ALA A 159 -15.68 3.43 3.83
N TRP A 160 -15.20 4.19 2.84
CA TRP A 160 -15.96 5.27 2.23
C TRP A 160 -17.27 4.79 1.61
N TRP A 161 -17.22 3.69 0.85
CA TRP A 161 -18.42 3.17 0.19
C TRP A 161 -19.49 2.75 1.22
N TRP A 162 -19.09 2.08 2.28
CA TRP A 162 -20.01 1.68 3.35
C TRP A 162 -20.54 2.88 4.13
N ASP A 163 -19.69 3.84 4.52
CA ASP A 163 -20.12 5.06 5.22
C ASP A 163 -21.19 5.79 4.42
N LYS A 164 -20.96 5.96 3.12
CA LYS A 164 -21.87 6.68 2.23
C LYS A 164 -23.17 5.91 1.94
N ASN A 165 -23.11 4.61 1.87
CA ASN A 165 -24.22 3.79 1.38
C ASN A 165 -25.02 3.07 2.47
N ILE A 166 -24.58 3.08 3.72
CA ILE A 166 -25.26 2.36 4.83
C ILE A 166 -26.73 2.79 4.99
N LYS A 167 -27.03 4.06 4.76
CA LYS A 167 -28.37 4.64 4.86
C LYS A 167 -28.97 5.05 3.51
N SER A 168 -28.30 4.78 2.41
CA SER A 168 -28.73 5.21 1.07
C SER A 168 -29.52 4.12 0.36
N ALA A 169 -30.66 4.49 -0.24
CA ALA A 169 -31.42 3.60 -1.11
C ALA A 169 -30.74 3.39 -2.47
N LYS A 170 -30.00 4.39 -2.96
CA LYS A 170 -29.21 4.31 -4.21
C LYS A 170 -27.75 4.16 -3.85
N LYS A 171 -27.13 3.07 -4.25
CA LYS A 171 -25.73 2.80 -3.99
C LYS A 171 -24.82 3.61 -4.91
N SER A 172 -23.69 4.08 -4.37
CA SER A 172 -22.70 4.83 -5.14
C SER A 172 -21.93 3.91 -6.07
N GLU A 173 -21.79 4.32 -7.33
CA GLU A 173 -21.06 3.63 -8.38
C GLU A 173 -20.23 4.64 -9.18
N GLY A 174 -19.14 4.19 -9.77
CA GLY A 174 -18.31 4.97 -10.66
C GLY A 174 -16.83 4.93 -10.29
N LYS A 175 -16.05 5.81 -10.92
CA LYS A 175 -14.61 5.88 -10.71
C LYS A 175 -14.29 6.77 -9.51
N ALA A 176 -13.51 6.24 -8.60
CA ALA A 176 -13.01 6.93 -7.44
C ALA A 176 -11.47 7.02 -7.50
N LEU A 177 -10.95 8.22 -7.25
CA LEU A 177 -9.55 8.40 -6.91
C LEU A 177 -9.43 8.34 -5.39
N VAL A 178 -8.71 7.37 -4.86
CA VAL A 178 -8.30 7.35 -3.46
C VAL A 178 -6.95 8.03 -3.35
N PHE A 179 -6.85 9.03 -2.50
CA PHE A 179 -5.64 9.78 -2.21
C PHE A 179 -5.33 9.64 -0.72
N ASP A 180 -4.44 8.73 -0.40
CA ASP A 180 -4.01 8.47 0.98
C ASP A 180 -2.62 9.05 1.21
N LEU A 181 -2.56 10.19 1.91
CA LEU A 181 -1.31 10.80 2.31
C LEU A 181 -1.12 10.63 3.82
N GLY A 182 -0.30 9.65 4.14
CA GLY A 182 0.04 9.28 5.51
C GLY A 182 1.31 9.94 6.05
N GLY A 183 1.89 9.32 7.09
CA GLY A 183 3.17 9.74 7.66
C GLY A 183 4.37 9.31 6.82
N GLY A 184 4.38 8.10 6.30
CA GLY A 184 5.52 7.50 5.60
C GLY A 184 5.40 7.46 4.09
N THR A 185 4.18 7.31 3.56
CA THR A 185 3.90 7.15 2.12
C THR A 185 2.73 8.00 1.68
N LEU A 186 2.74 8.35 0.40
CA LEU A 186 1.56 8.68 -0.37
C LEU A 186 1.16 7.43 -1.16
N ASP A 187 -0.07 7.01 -1.02
CA ASP A 187 -0.67 5.96 -1.84
C ASP A 187 -1.87 6.53 -2.61
N VAL A 188 -1.81 6.42 -3.94
CA VAL A 188 -2.86 6.88 -4.85
C VAL A 188 -3.39 5.69 -5.63
N ALA A 189 -4.69 5.46 -5.60
CA ALA A 189 -5.32 4.44 -6.42
C ALA A 189 -6.52 4.99 -7.19
N VAL A 190 -6.73 4.46 -8.39
CA VAL A 190 -7.96 4.68 -9.16
C VAL A 190 -8.75 3.40 -9.10
N LEU A 191 -9.91 3.48 -8.48
CA LEU A 191 -10.85 2.37 -8.31
C LEU A 191 -12.03 2.56 -9.27
N ASP A 192 -12.50 1.49 -9.85
CA ASP A 192 -13.80 1.41 -10.47
C ASP A 192 -14.73 0.63 -9.53
N ILE A 193 -15.75 1.30 -9.03
CA ILE A 193 -16.68 0.78 -8.04
C ILE A 193 -17.98 0.44 -8.75
N TYR A 194 -18.35 -0.82 -8.70
CA TYR A 194 -19.53 -1.34 -9.33
C TYR A 194 -20.36 -2.16 -8.33
N ASN A 195 -21.67 -2.03 -8.37
CA ASN A 195 -22.56 -2.84 -7.55
C ASN A 195 -23.00 -4.06 -8.35
N TYR A 196 -22.46 -5.21 -7.98
CA TYR A 196 -22.86 -6.50 -8.53
C TYR A 196 -24.17 -6.99 -7.86
N GLN A 197 -24.69 -8.14 -8.25
CA GLN A 197 -25.96 -8.68 -7.78
C GLN A 197 -26.16 -8.53 -6.26
N ASP A 198 -27.36 -8.19 -5.82
CA ASP A 198 -27.74 -8.03 -4.40
C ASP A 198 -26.99 -6.96 -3.61
N TYR A 199 -26.51 -5.90 -4.31
CA TYR A 199 -25.82 -4.75 -3.69
C TYR A 199 -24.43 -5.04 -3.08
N GLN A 200 -23.77 -6.09 -3.50
CA GLN A 200 -22.37 -6.32 -3.15
C GLN A 200 -21.46 -5.44 -4.02
N PRO A 201 -20.59 -4.62 -3.42
CA PRO A 201 -19.68 -3.79 -4.18
C PRO A 201 -18.51 -4.63 -4.72
N GLN A 202 -18.14 -4.36 -5.98
CA GLN A 202 -16.90 -4.81 -6.57
C GLN A 202 -15.96 -3.61 -6.71
N PHE A 203 -14.76 -3.76 -6.19
CA PHE A 203 -13.70 -2.76 -6.29
C PHE A 203 -12.64 -3.25 -7.27
N THR A 204 -12.54 -2.62 -8.42
CA THR A 204 -11.49 -2.93 -9.39
C THR A 204 -10.40 -1.86 -9.30
N VAL A 205 -9.19 -2.27 -8.96
CA VAL A 205 -8.02 -1.39 -8.96
C VAL A 205 -7.51 -1.22 -10.39
N LEU A 206 -7.82 -0.10 -11.00
CA LEU A 206 -7.35 0.25 -12.34
C LEU A 206 -5.89 0.69 -12.33
N ALA A 207 -5.48 1.45 -11.31
CA ALA A 207 -4.12 1.89 -11.10
C ALA A 207 -3.85 2.06 -9.61
N ALA A 208 -2.61 1.79 -9.19
CA ALA A 208 -2.15 2.10 -7.85
C ALA A 208 -0.70 2.56 -7.91
N ARG A 209 -0.41 3.69 -7.27
CA ARG A 209 0.91 4.30 -7.21
C ARG A 209 1.19 4.83 -5.84
N GLY A 210 2.45 4.91 -5.51
CA GLY A 210 2.88 5.49 -4.25
C GLY A 210 4.23 6.17 -4.38
N THR A 211 4.52 6.98 -3.39
CA THR A 211 5.82 7.63 -3.22
C THR A 211 6.16 7.73 -1.73
N ASP A 212 7.45 7.77 -1.46
CA ASP A 212 8.01 7.94 -0.12
C ASP A 212 7.97 9.40 0.39
N ILE A 213 7.28 10.30 -0.31
CA ILE A 213 7.20 11.72 0.05
C ILE A 213 5.90 11.96 0.79
N ALA A 214 5.98 11.83 2.10
CA ALA A 214 4.85 11.98 3.00
C ALA A 214 5.21 12.75 4.27
N GLY A 215 4.41 12.62 5.32
CA GLY A 215 4.49 13.42 6.53
C GLY A 215 5.87 13.51 7.17
N ASP A 216 6.59 12.41 7.27
CA ASP A 216 7.92 12.35 7.90
C ASP A 216 8.97 13.20 7.16
N LYS A 217 8.90 13.25 5.82
CA LYS A 217 9.76 14.13 5.02
C LYS A 217 9.36 15.58 5.14
N VAL A 218 8.06 15.86 5.19
CA VAL A 218 7.53 17.21 5.42
C VAL A 218 7.96 17.72 6.78
N ASP A 219 7.88 16.90 7.83
CA ASP A 219 8.34 17.26 9.18
C ASP A 219 9.82 17.63 9.20
N LYS A 220 10.66 16.91 8.44
CA LYS A 220 12.07 17.24 8.30
C LYS A 220 12.28 18.58 7.58
N ILE A 221 11.64 18.77 6.42
CA ILE A 221 11.72 20.03 5.65
C ILE A 221 11.25 21.21 6.51
N PHE A 222 10.19 21.00 7.28
CA PHE A 222 9.66 22.03 8.17
C PHE A 222 10.62 22.34 9.33
N ALA A 223 11.23 21.32 9.92
CA ALA A 223 12.26 21.51 10.95
C ALA A 223 13.48 22.27 10.42
N ASP A 224 13.94 21.93 9.19
CA ASP A 224 15.04 22.64 8.52
C ASP A 224 14.66 24.10 8.23
N TYR A 225 13.43 24.38 7.83
CA TYR A 225 12.91 25.74 7.67
C TYR A 225 12.93 26.52 9.01
N ILE A 226 12.49 25.88 10.09
CA ILE A 226 12.49 26.49 11.44
C ILE A 226 13.94 26.74 11.90
N GLU A 227 14.86 25.78 11.74
CA GLU A 227 16.28 25.94 12.09
C GLU A 227 16.90 27.13 11.34
N ASN A 228 16.67 27.23 10.03
CA ASN A 228 17.13 28.35 9.20
C ASN A 228 16.59 29.70 9.71
N ARG A 229 15.31 29.75 10.05
CA ARG A 229 14.67 30.96 10.56
C ARG A 229 15.25 31.38 11.93
N LEU A 230 15.43 30.43 12.84
CA LEU A 230 16.07 30.67 14.14
C LEU A 230 17.46 31.29 13.97
N VAL A 231 18.25 30.78 13.03
CA VAL A 231 19.61 31.29 12.80
C VAL A 231 19.62 32.67 12.13
N HIS A 232 18.86 32.86 11.08
CA HIS A 232 18.98 34.02 10.19
C HIS A 232 18.03 35.18 10.55
N GLU A 233 16.83 34.88 11.10
CA GLU A 233 15.87 35.92 11.46
C GLU A 233 15.89 36.24 12.96
N GLU A 234 16.06 35.19 13.81
CA GLU A 234 16.02 35.33 15.26
C GLU A 234 17.42 35.41 15.88
N ASN A 235 18.50 35.37 15.08
CA ASN A 235 19.89 35.42 15.49
C ASN A 235 20.28 34.37 16.55
N PHE A 236 19.64 33.21 16.55
CA PHE A 236 19.90 32.11 17.47
C PHE A 236 21.20 31.40 17.09
N LYS A 237 22.10 31.20 18.06
CA LYS A 237 23.32 30.43 17.83
C LYS A 237 23.09 28.98 18.09
N LEU A 238 23.25 28.15 17.05
CA LEU A 238 23.14 26.70 17.18
C LEU A 238 24.22 26.16 18.14
N PRO A 239 23.85 25.20 19.00
CA PRO A 239 24.82 24.47 19.81
C PRO A 239 25.69 23.56 18.92
N THR A 240 26.70 22.94 19.50
CA THR A 240 27.64 22.07 18.78
C THR A 240 27.39 20.59 19.09
N SER A 241 27.76 19.71 18.14
CA SER A 241 27.83 18.25 18.34
C SER A 241 26.54 17.60 18.81
N GLN A 242 26.55 16.90 19.95
CA GLN A 242 25.44 16.10 20.46
C GLN A 242 24.22 16.95 20.82
N GLU A 243 24.43 18.15 21.37
CA GLU A 243 23.33 19.08 21.67
C GLU A 243 22.56 19.52 20.40
N LEU A 244 23.27 19.67 19.27
CA LEU A 244 22.64 19.99 17.99
C LEU A 244 21.76 18.84 17.49
N THR A 245 22.21 17.60 17.66
CA THR A 245 21.41 16.41 17.30
C THR A 245 20.12 16.35 18.10
N TYR A 246 20.21 16.57 19.41
CA TYR A 246 19.04 16.65 20.27
C TYR A 246 18.11 17.81 19.88
N LEU A 247 18.65 19.00 19.65
CA LEU A 247 17.90 20.16 19.22
C LEU A 247 17.11 19.88 17.92
N ARG A 248 17.74 19.23 16.94
CA ARG A 248 17.07 18.85 15.69
C ARG A 248 15.94 17.86 15.88
N ALA A 249 16.06 16.94 16.84
CA ALA A 249 14.94 16.05 17.22
C ALA A 249 13.79 16.86 17.84
N VAL A 250 14.09 17.82 18.71
CA VAL A 250 13.10 18.75 19.29
C VAL A 250 12.40 19.58 18.20
N LEU A 251 13.17 20.13 17.26
CA LEU A 251 12.62 20.92 16.14
C LEU A 251 11.71 20.07 15.26
N ARG A 252 12.10 18.83 14.97
CA ARG A 252 11.27 17.90 14.16
C ARG A 252 9.95 17.58 14.85
N ARG A 253 9.95 17.31 16.15
CA ARG A 253 8.72 17.09 16.92
C ARG A 253 7.81 18.33 16.90
N THR A 254 8.39 19.49 17.18
CA THR A 254 7.60 20.76 17.20
C THR A 254 7.09 21.11 15.79
N ALA A 255 7.87 20.84 14.74
CA ALA A 255 7.44 20.99 13.34
C ALA A 255 6.20 20.13 13.04
N LYS A 256 6.22 18.85 13.45
CA LYS A 256 5.07 17.94 13.33
C LYS A 256 3.82 18.51 14.03
N GLU A 257 3.96 18.94 15.29
CA GLU A 257 2.86 19.55 16.05
C GLU A 257 2.32 20.84 15.39
N CYS A 258 3.21 21.68 14.86
CA CYS A 258 2.81 22.88 14.10
C CYS A 258 2.09 22.52 12.80
N LYS A 259 2.56 21.54 12.06
CA LYS A 259 1.94 21.03 10.84
C LYS A 259 0.51 20.54 11.11
N GLU A 260 0.32 19.71 12.12
CA GLU A 260 -1.00 19.19 12.51
C GLU A 260 -1.97 20.30 12.92
N LYS A 261 -1.50 21.31 13.62
CA LYS A 261 -2.32 22.50 13.94
C LYS A 261 -2.65 23.31 12.69
N LEU A 262 -1.68 23.51 11.77
CA LEU A 262 -1.88 24.28 10.54
C LEU A 262 -2.86 23.63 9.57
N SER A 263 -3.12 22.32 9.66
CA SER A 263 -4.21 21.69 8.89
C SER A 263 -5.60 22.22 9.30
N ARG A 264 -5.75 22.69 10.54
CA ARG A 264 -7.03 23.14 11.12
C ARG A 264 -7.14 24.66 11.27
N ILE A 265 -6.03 25.35 11.57
CA ILE A 265 -6.03 26.80 11.83
C ILE A 265 -5.10 27.55 10.86
N SER A 266 -5.39 28.83 10.60
CA SER A 266 -4.67 29.65 9.61
C SER A 266 -3.26 30.06 10.05
N SER A 267 -2.93 29.95 11.33
CA SER A 267 -1.58 30.26 11.82
C SER A 267 -1.33 29.65 13.19
N VAL A 268 -0.08 29.30 13.45
CA VAL A 268 0.40 28.73 14.70
C VAL A 268 1.56 29.55 15.25
N LYS A 269 1.69 29.61 16.58
CA LYS A 269 2.90 30.09 17.23
C LYS A 269 3.88 28.92 17.35
N PHE A 270 5.05 29.04 16.70
CA PHE A 270 6.18 28.15 16.99
C PHE A 270 6.66 28.47 18.40
N GLU A 271 6.61 27.49 19.27
CA GLU A 271 7.09 27.58 20.64
C GLU A 271 7.45 26.16 21.11
N VAL A 272 8.68 26.00 21.54
CA VAL A 272 9.16 24.73 22.08
C VAL A 272 8.86 24.68 23.57
N ASP A 273 8.41 23.53 24.06
CA ASP A 273 8.24 23.31 25.48
C ASP A 273 9.59 23.51 26.20
N LYS A 274 9.59 24.37 27.23
CA LYS A 274 10.79 24.74 27.98
C LYS A 274 11.50 23.55 28.63
N ARG A 275 10.79 22.42 28.77
CA ARG A 275 11.41 21.16 29.24
C ARG A 275 12.46 20.61 28.28
N TYR A 276 12.31 20.89 26.98
CA TYR A 276 13.23 20.42 25.93
C TYR A 276 14.30 21.45 25.57
N ALA A 277 13.88 22.69 25.34
CA ALA A 277 14.81 23.79 25.00
C ALA A 277 14.17 25.16 25.23
N THR A 278 14.99 26.17 25.41
CA THR A 278 14.56 27.59 25.42
C THR A 278 14.94 28.21 24.09
N LEU A 279 13.97 28.41 23.21
CA LEU A 279 14.15 28.96 21.87
C LEU A 279 13.29 30.22 21.66
N PRO A 280 13.68 31.13 20.75
CA PRO A 280 12.82 32.20 20.29
C PRO A 280 11.50 31.63 19.74
N SER A 281 10.41 32.34 20.00
CA SER A 281 9.08 31.96 19.49
C SER A 281 8.66 32.94 18.40
N PHE A 282 8.00 32.42 17.36
CA PHE A 282 7.49 33.24 16.26
C PHE A 282 6.21 32.65 15.65
N LYS A 283 5.52 33.44 14.84
CA LYS A 283 4.30 33.03 14.18
C LYS A 283 4.60 32.43 12.81
N ILE A 284 3.93 31.31 12.48
CA ILE A 284 3.96 30.67 11.17
C ILE A 284 2.54 30.65 10.63
N SER A 285 2.34 31.15 9.42
CA SER A 285 1.04 31.08 8.75
C SER A 285 0.89 29.78 7.97
N ARG A 286 -0.36 29.33 7.75
CA ARG A 286 -0.66 28.22 6.85
C ARG A 286 -0.15 28.52 5.44
N VAL A 287 -0.32 29.75 4.96
CA VAL A 287 0.15 30.17 3.64
C VAL A 287 1.67 30.00 3.51
N ASP A 288 2.46 30.41 4.52
CA ASP A 288 3.91 30.17 4.49
C ASP A 288 4.26 28.69 4.50
N PHE A 289 3.55 27.89 5.30
CA PHE A 289 3.72 26.44 5.35
C PHE A 289 3.43 25.80 3.99
N GLU A 290 2.29 26.10 3.39
CA GLU A 290 1.88 25.54 2.11
C GLU A 290 2.83 25.90 0.96
N HIS A 291 3.25 27.17 0.87
CA HIS A 291 4.10 27.64 -0.24
C HIS A 291 5.61 27.39 -0.05
N LYS A 292 6.13 27.47 1.19
CA LYS A 292 7.58 27.38 1.42
C LYS A 292 8.04 25.99 1.83
N ILE A 293 7.16 25.18 2.40
CA ILE A 293 7.49 23.89 2.99
C ILE A 293 6.81 22.76 2.24
N PHE A 294 5.51 22.86 2.02
CA PHE A 294 4.69 21.77 1.51
C PHE A 294 4.59 21.72 -0.02
N ASP A 295 4.83 22.81 -0.74
CA ASP A 295 4.62 22.90 -2.21
C ASP A 295 5.34 21.79 -2.98
N THR A 296 6.60 21.50 -2.69
CA THR A 296 7.34 20.41 -3.37
C THR A 296 6.66 19.05 -3.17
N THR A 297 6.16 18.78 -1.97
CA THR A 297 5.41 17.55 -1.66
C THR A 297 4.10 17.52 -2.42
N LEU A 298 3.36 18.63 -2.44
CA LEU A 298 2.10 18.76 -3.16
C LEU A 298 2.28 18.52 -4.67
N GLN A 299 3.27 19.17 -5.30
CA GLN A 299 3.52 19.00 -6.74
C GLN A 299 3.88 17.56 -7.11
N ARG A 300 4.68 16.89 -6.29
CA ARG A 300 5.00 15.47 -6.50
C ARG A 300 3.79 14.57 -6.30
N SER A 301 2.95 14.88 -5.31
CA SER A 301 1.70 14.16 -5.08
C SER A 301 0.74 14.30 -6.26
N LEU A 302 0.60 15.51 -6.81
CA LEU A 302 -0.20 15.77 -8.01
C LEU A 302 0.39 15.06 -9.26
N SER A 303 1.71 15.00 -9.38
CA SER A 303 2.37 14.27 -10.47
C SER A 303 2.08 12.76 -10.37
N CYS A 304 2.18 12.18 -9.18
CA CYS A 304 1.81 10.78 -8.91
C CYS A 304 0.34 10.52 -9.26
N THR A 305 -0.56 11.43 -8.85
CA THR A 305 -1.99 11.37 -9.16
C THR A 305 -2.26 11.37 -10.66
N LYS A 306 -1.65 12.30 -11.40
CA LYS A 306 -1.78 12.37 -12.88
C LYS A 306 -1.27 11.10 -13.56
N ALA A 307 -0.18 10.52 -13.06
CA ALA A 307 0.34 9.27 -13.59
C ALA A 307 -0.63 8.11 -13.35
N ALA A 308 -1.20 7.99 -12.14
CA ALA A 308 -2.21 6.99 -11.82
C ALA A 308 -3.47 7.11 -12.69
N LEU A 309 -3.95 8.35 -12.90
CA LEU A 309 -5.10 8.61 -13.78
C LEU A 309 -4.83 8.20 -15.23
N LYS A 310 -3.67 8.53 -15.80
CA LYS A 310 -3.27 8.11 -17.15
C LYS A 310 -3.22 6.59 -17.27
N GLU A 311 -2.67 5.95 -16.28
CA GLU A 311 -2.57 4.50 -16.21
C GLU A 311 -3.94 3.82 -16.17
N ALA A 312 -4.86 4.33 -15.35
CA ALA A 312 -6.21 3.82 -15.26
C ALA A 312 -6.93 3.84 -16.63
N VAL A 313 -6.83 4.96 -17.36
CA VAL A 313 -7.41 5.07 -18.71
C VAL A 313 -6.79 4.09 -19.69
N MET A 314 -5.48 3.90 -19.62
CA MET A 314 -4.76 2.96 -20.45
C MET A 314 -5.31 1.54 -20.29
N LYS A 315 -5.54 1.12 -19.05
CA LYS A 315 -6.09 -0.20 -18.75
C LYS A 315 -7.55 -0.34 -19.10
N GLN A 316 -8.34 0.68 -18.81
CA GLN A 316 -9.77 0.64 -19.05
C GLN A 316 -10.12 0.62 -20.54
N LYS A 317 -9.50 1.48 -21.34
CA LYS A 317 -9.87 1.67 -22.77
C LYS A 317 -8.98 0.89 -23.75
N GLY A 318 -7.98 0.18 -23.26
CA GLY A 318 -7.01 -0.48 -24.12
C GLY A 318 -6.25 0.51 -25.02
N ALA A 319 -6.10 1.74 -24.59
CA ALA A 319 -5.45 2.77 -25.38
C ALA A 319 -3.94 2.52 -25.45
N ARG A 320 -3.37 2.68 -26.65
CA ARG A 320 -1.92 2.58 -26.82
C ARG A 320 -1.23 3.69 -26.03
N PRO A 321 -0.04 3.41 -25.45
CA PRO A 321 0.71 4.38 -24.66
C PRO A 321 0.94 5.71 -25.38
N GLU A 322 1.23 5.68 -26.68
CA GLU A 322 1.47 6.88 -27.47
C GLU A 322 0.25 7.81 -27.47
N LYS A 323 -0.97 7.23 -27.51
CA LYS A 323 -2.21 8.01 -27.45
C LYS A 323 -2.45 8.65 -26.09
N ILE A 324 -1.99 7.99 -25.02
CA ILE A 324 -2.19 8.50 -23.65
C ILE A 324 -1.20 9.62 -23.33
N LYS A 325 0.02 9.56 -23.86
CA LYS A 325 1.00 10.64 -23.72
C LYS A 325 0.41 11.99 -24.14
N ASP A 326 -0.29 11.98 -25.26
CA ASP A 326 -0.88 13.19 -25.88
C ASP A 326 -2.32 13.47 -25.41
N MET A 327 -2.87 12.61 -24.53
CA MET A 327 -4.23 12.79 -24.03
C MET A 327 -4.30 13.95 -23.05
N ASP A 328 -5.27 14.84 -23.27
CA ASP A 328 -5.54 15.93 -22.34
C ASP A 328 -5.96 15.36 -20.96
N ILE A 329 -5.18 15.71 -19.93
CA ILE A 329 -5.43 15.29 -18.56
C ILE A 329 -6.82 15.72 -18.07
N THR A 330 -7.32 16.86 -18.54
CA THR A 330 -8.66 17.38 -18.17
C THR A 330 -9.75 16.41 -18.59
N LYS A 331 -9.62 15.78 -19.76
CA LYS A 331 -10.58 14.78 -20.23
C LYS A 331 -10.53 13.51 -19.40
N ILE A 332 -9.35 13.09 -18.97
CA ILE A 332 -9.19 11.94 -18.08
C ILE A 332 -9.82 12.24 -16.72
N CYS A 333 -9.52 13.41 -16.17
CA CYS A 333 -10.03 13.85 -14.88
C CYS A 333 -11.55 14.00 -14.85
N SER A 334 -12.18 14.33 -15.99
CA SER A 334 -13.64 14.48 -16.07
C SER A 334 -14.42 13.17 -15.87
N GLU A 335 -13.75 12.02 -15.98
CA GLU A 335 -14.37 10.70 -15.77
C GLU A 335 -14.35 10.26 -14.30
N ILE A 336 -13.66 10.99 -13.42
CA ILE A 336 -13.62 10.69 -11.98
C ILE A 336 -14.87 11.25 -11.31
N ASN A 337 -15.60 10.39 -10.62
CA ASN A 337 -16.84 10.74 -9.92
C ASN A 337 -16.56 11.16 -8.47
N PHE A 338 -15.57 10.54 -7.83
CA PHE A 338 -15.25 10.74 -6.42
C PHE A 338 -13.75 10.88 -6.21
N VAL A 339 -13.37 11.77 -5.29
CA VAL A 339 -12.02 11.85 -4.72
C VAL A 339 -12.13 11.56 -3.24
N ILE A 340 -11.52 10.47 -2.81
CA ILE A 340 -11.57 9.98 -1.43
C ILE A 340 -10.25 10.34 -0.75
N LEU A 341 -10.31 11.22 0.24
CA LEU A 341 -9.16 11.67 1.02
C LEU A 341 -8.99 10.78 2.25
N ALA A 342 -7.84 10.12 2.35
CA ALA A 342 -7.41 9.29 3.47
C ALA A 342 -6.07 9.77 4.02
N GLY A 343 -5.72 9.31 5.23
CA GLY A 343 -4.48 9.68 5.89
C GLY A 343 -4.48 11.08 6.52
N GLY A 344 -3.73 11.23 7.59
CA GLY A 344 -3.73 12.47 8.39
C GLY A 344 -3.27 13.71 7.65
N MET A 345 -2.33 13.56 6.72
CA MET A 345 -1.80 14.67 5.90
C MET A 345 -2.82 15.18 4.88
N SER A 346 -3.77 14.36 4.44
CA SER A 346 -4.83 14.76 3.51
C SER A 346 -5.77 15.82 4.08
N GLN A 347 -5.70 16.07 5.38
CA GLN A 347 -6.43 17.16 6.05
C GLN A 347 -5.85 18.56 5.76
N ILE A 348 -4.68 18.69 5.12
CA ILE A 348 -4.12 19.98 4.72
C ILE A 348 -4.99 20.55 3.59
N PRO A 349 -5.60 21.74 3.77
CA PRO A 349 -6.66 22.24 2.88
C PRO A 349 -6.25 22.33 1.41
N CYS A 350 -5.03 22.77 1.11
CA CYS A 350 -4.56 22.91 -0.26
C CYS A 350 -4.59 21.59 -1.06
N ILE A 351 -4.55 20.42 -0.40
CA ILE A 351 -4.68 19.12 -1.07
C ILE A 351 -6.05 18.96 -1.71
N GLY A 352 -7.10 19.11 -0.92
CA GLY A 352 -8.48 19.02 -1.42
C GLY A 352 -8.76 20.07 -2.49
N GLU A 353 -8.26 21.30 -2.30
CA GLU A 353 -8.41 22.39 -3.27
C GLU A 353 -7.75 22.09 -4.62
N GLU A 354 -6.52 21.60 -4.61
CA GLU A 354 -5.79 21.27 -5.84
C GLU A 354 -6.38 20.02 -6.54
N LEU A 355 -6.81 19.01 -5.78
CA LEU A 355 -7.50 17.85 -6.35
C LEU A 355 -8.86 18.23 -6.94
N GLN A 356 -9.61 19.14 -6.29
CA GLN A 356 -10.86 19.67 -6.84
C GLN A 356 -10.63 20.48 -8.13
N LYS A 357 -9.54 21.28 -8.20
CA LYS A 357 -9.16 21.98 -9.45
C LYS A 357 -8.79 21.01 -10.55
N LEU A 358 -8.08 19.93 -10.21
CA LEU A 358 -7.69 18.90 -11.18
C LEU A 358 -8.90 18.09 -11.67
N MET A 359 -9.86 17.82 -10.80
CA MET A 359 -11.07 17.00 -11.05
C MET A 359 -12.34 17.79 -10.71
N PRO A 360 -12.71 18.80 -11.51
CA PRO A 360 -13.78 19.75 -11.16
C PRO A 360 -15.17 19.12 -11.05
N ASN A 361 -15.39 17.97 -11.71
CA ASN A 361 -16.66 17.24 -11.68
C ASN A 361 -16.73 16.22 -10.54
N ALA A 362 -15.63 15.92 -9.86
CA ALA A 362 -15.60 14.93 -8.81
C ALA A 362 -16.11 15.51 -7.48
N GLN A 363 -16.73 14.67 -6.67
CA GLN A 363 -17.02 14.98 -5.28
C GLN A 363 -15.79 14.66 -4.44
N VAL A 364 -15.18 15.68 -3.81
CA VAL A 364 -14.03 15.52 -2.92
C VAL A 364 -14.52 15.31 -1.50
N GLU A 365 -14.27 14.16 -0.92
CA GLU A 365 -14.78 13.75 0.38
C GLU A 365 -13.69 13.05 1.19
N PHE A 366 -13.78 13.13 2.52
CA PHE A 366 -12.97 12.28 3.38
C PHE A 366 -13.51 10.85 3.41
N VAL A 367 -12.63 9.91 3.71
CA VAL A 367 -12.93 8.47 3.73
C VAL A 367 -14.12 8.13 4.63
N THR A 368 -14.33 8.87 5.70
CA THR A 368 -15.48 8.72 6.59
C THR A 368 -15.88 10.05 7.19
N THR A 369 -17.17 10.19 7.45
CA THR A 369 -17.77 11.34 8.16
C THR A 369 -17.97 11.04 9.65
N GLN A 370 -17.80 9.78 10.08
CA GLN A 370 -18.11 9.31 11.43
C GLN A 370 -16.89 9.18 12.34
N SER A 371 -15.67 9.25 11.76
CA SER A 371 -14.43 9.06 12.48
C SER A 371 -13.32 9.96 11.93
N GLU A 372 -12.14 9.91 12.54
CA GLU A 372 -10.98 10.67 12.07
C GLU A 372 -10.42 10.12 10.76
N ALA A 373 -9.76 10.95 9.95
CA ALA A 373 -9.25 10.58 8.63
C ALA A 373 -8.21 9.42 8.66
N ASN A 374 -7.53 9.21 9.78
CA ASN A 374 -6.59 8.11 9.99
C ASN A 374 -7.26 6.79 10.39
N GLU A 375 -8.56 6.77 10.67
CA GLU A 375 -9.31 5.59 11.08
C GLU A 375 -9.96 4.85 9.90
N GLY A 376 -10.04 5.49 8.73
CA GLY A 376 -10.74 4.95 7.57
C GLY A 376 -10.18 3.61 7.08
N ILE A 377 -8.86 3.44 7.08
CA ILE A 377 -8.21 2.20 6.63
C ILE A 377 -8.62 1.01 7.49
N VAL A 378 -8.49 1.13 8.82
CA VAL A 378 -8.81 0.03 9.74
C VAL A 378 -10.29 -0.35 9.69
N LEU A 379 -11.18 0.62 9.45
CA LEU A 379 -12.62 0.37 9.27
C LEU A 379 -12.89 -0.44 8.00
N GLY A 380 -12.21 -0.14 6.90
CA GLY A 380 -12.31 -0.93 5.68
C GLY A 380 -11.77 -2.35 5.84
N VAL A 381 -10.63 -2.49 6.53
CA VAL A 381 -10.01 -3.79 6.82
C VAL A 381 -10.89 -4.66 7.72
N ALA A 382 -11.56 -4.07 8.71
CA ALA A 382 -12.45 -4.78 9.63
C ALA A 382 -13.83 -5.09 9.05
N ASN A 383 -14.13 -4.60 7.84
CA ASN A 383 -15.42 -4.87 7.21
C ASN A 383 -15.51 -6.35 6.78
N ASN A 384 -16.47 -7.07 7.31
CA ASN A 384 -16.72 -8.49 7.01
C ASN A 384 -17.91 -8.70 6.05
N ASN A 385 -18.49 -7.64 5.50
CA ASN A 385 -19.47 -7.80 4.44
C ASN A 385 -18.80 -8.34 3.18
N ASP A 386 -19.54 -9.10 2.40
CA ASP A 386 -19.04 -9.66 1.16
C ASP A 386 -18.74 -8.54 0.15
N PHE A 387 -17.55 -8.52 -0.36
CA PHE A 387 -17.15 -7.68 -1.49
C PHE A 387 -16.11 -8.40 -2.33
N GLU A 388 -15.97 -7.97 -3.57
CA GLU A 388 -14.97 -8.49 -4.48
C GLU A 388 -13.91 -7.41 -4.76
N SER A 389 -12.63 -7.77 -4.68
CA SER A 389 -11.53 -6.93 -5.07
C SER A 389 -10.75 -7.56 -6.20
N LEU A 390 -10.56 -6.82 -7.28
CA LEU A 390 -9.79 -7.24 -8.44
C LEU A 390 -8.64 -6.25 -8.66
N ASN A 391 -7.41 -6.72 -8.50
CA ASN A 391 -6.23 -5.92 -8.81
C ASN A 391 -5.68 -6.30 -10.19
N ILE A 392 -6.05 -5.52 -11.22
CA ILE A 392 -5.53 -5.70 -12.57
C ILE A 392 -4.23 -4.94 -12.81
N HIS A 393 -3.84 -4.09 -11.87
CA HIS A 393 -2.62 -3.29 -11.96
C HIS A 393 -1.37 -4.11 -11.65
N ARG A 394 -1.45 -4.95 -10.61
CA ARG A 394 -0.35 -5.78 -10.13
C ARG A 394 -0.90 -7.17 -9.84
N PRO A 395 -0.68 -8.14 -10.73
CA PRO A 395 -1.14 -9.51 -10.48
C PRO A 395 -0.66 -10.04 -9.12
N GLY A 396 -1.60 -10.49 -8.30
CA GLY A 396 -1.36 -10.91 -6.90
C GLY A 396 -0.86 -12.35 -6.76
N PHE A 397 -0.15 -12.88 -7.76
CA PHE A 397 0.37 -14.25 -7.75
C PHE A 397 1.74 -14.33 -8.42
N ASP A 398 2.53 -15.31 -8.00
CA ASP A 398 3.84 -15.61 -8.54
C ASP A 398 3.70 -16.52 -9.78
N PHE A 399 4.49 -16.27 -10.82
CA PHE A 399 4.77 -17.24 -11.86
C PHE A 399 6.08 -17.92 -11.54
N ILE A 400 6.06 -19.25 -11.44
CA ILE A 400 7.17 -20.05 -10.96
C ILE A 400 7.54 -21.11 -12.01
N LEU A 401 8.78 -21.07 -12.47
CA LEU A 401 9.35 -22.11 -13.29
C LEU A 401 9.85 -23.24 -12.38
N LYS A 402 9.38 -24.47 -12.61
CA LYS A 402 9.79 -25.68 -11.90
C LYS A 402 10.43 -26.66 -12.87
N TRP A 403 11.49 -27.33 -12.44
CA TRP A 403 12.14 -28.38 -13.23
C TRP A 403 12.73 -29.45 -12.33
N LYS A 404 12.94 -30.61 -12.93
CA LYS A 404 13.60 -31.71 -12.27
C LYS A 404 14.89 -32.04 -13.02
N GLU A 405 16.00 -32.16 -12.32
CA GLU A 405 17.27 -32.55 -12.88
C GLU A 405 17.36 -34.08 -13.00
N LYS A 406 18.23 -34.60 -13.88
CA LYS A 406 18.46 -36.05 -14.05
C LYS A 406 18.93 -36.74 -12.77
N ASN A 407 19.56 -36.01 -11.86
CA ASN A 407 19.95 -36.49 -10.53
C ASN A 407 18.79 -36.63 -9.54
N GLY A 408 17.56 -36.23 -9.94
CA GLY A 408 16.35 -36.29 -9.14
C GLY A 408 16.04 -35.02 -8.33
N ALA A 409 16.92 -34.01 -8.33
CA ALA A 409 16.70 -32.75 -7.64
C ALA A 409 15.57 -31.95 -8.31
N ILE A 410 14.64 -31.46 -7.50
CA ILE A 410 13.56 -30.56 -7.92
C ILE A 410 13.95 -29.14 -7.54
N ASN A 411 13.90 -28.25 -8.51
CA ASN A 411 14.27 -26.85 -8.36
C ASN A 411 13.15 -25.94 -8.86
N GLU A 412 13.12 -24.70 -8.37
CA GLU A 412 12.19 -23.67 -8.83
C GLU A 412 12.88 -22.32 -8.96
N LYS A 413 12.40 -21.50 -9.89
CA LYS A 413 12.76 -20.09 -10.05
C LYS A 413 11.52 -19.26 -10.24
N VAL A 414 11.40 -18.18 -9.46
CA VAL A 414 10.31 -17.22 -9.64
C VAL A 414 10.63 -16.36 -10.87
N MET A 415 9.75 -16.39 -11.85
CA MET A 415 9.84 -15.60 -13.08
C MET A 415 9.16 -14.23 -12.93
N TYR A 416 8.06 -14.17 -12.18
CA TYR A 416 7.37 -12.95 -11.79
C TYR A 416 6.91 -13.08 -10.35
N ARG A 417 7.19 -12.07 -9.55
CA ARG A 417 6.74 -11.99 -8.16
C ARG A 417 5.40 -11.26 -8.06
N ALA A 418 4.52 -11.81 -7.26
CA ALA A 418 3.23 -11.19 -6.96
C ALA A 418 3.37 -9.71 -6.57
N PHE A 419 2.46 -8.91 -7.07
CA PHE A 419 2.42 -7.45 -6.87
C PHE A 419 3.63 -6.68 -7.40
N THR A 420 4.50 -7.28 -8.23
CA THR A 420 5.53 -6.53 -8.94
C THR A 420 4.87 -5.63 -9.99
N PRO A 421 5.24 -4.34 -10.07
CA PRO A 421 4.73 -3.47 -11.13
C PRO A 421 5.07 -4.03 -12.51
N LEU A 422 4.08 -4.02 -13.42
CA LEU A 422 4.30 -4.45 -14.79
C LEU A 422 5.14 -3.45 -15.60
N TYR A 423 5.27 -2.22 -15.14
CA TYR A 423 6.07 -1.14 -15.72
C TYR A 423 6.42 -0.09 -14.66
N SER A 424 7.45 0.73 -14.94
CA SER A 424 7.93 1.75 -14.01
C SER A 424 7.24 3.09 -14.16
N ASP A 425 7.28 3.93 -13.11
CA ASP A 425 6.79 5.30 -13.13
C ASP A 425 7.54 6.17 -14.14
N VAL A 426 8.83 5.91 -14.29
CA VAL A 426 9.68 6.61 -15.26
C VAL A 426 9.20 6.31 -16.68
N ASP A 427 8.88 5.06 -16.98
CA ASP A 427 8.38 4.68 -18.31
C ASP A 427 7.07 5.40 -18.66
N ILE A 428 6.14 5.53 -17.67
CA ILE A 428 4.88 6.25 -17.91
C ILE A 428 5.11 7.75 -18.15
N ASN A 429 5.95 8.37 -17.35
CA ASN A 429 6.20 9.81 -17.46
C ASN A 429 6.95 10.17 -18.73
N LEU A 430 7.86 9.30 -19.20
CA LEU A 430 8.61 9.48 -20.44
C LEU A 430 7.84 9.06 -21.70
N GLY A 431 6.72 8.35 -21.54
CA GLY A 431 5.98 7.77 -22.67
C GLY A 431 6.71 6.61 -23.35
N ASN A 432 7.74 6.05 -22.71
CA ASN A 432 8.48 4.87 -23.16
C ASN A 432 7.87 3.61 -22.58
N PHE A 433 6.60 3.38 -22.83
CA PHE A 433 5.91 2.27 -22.24
C PHE A 433 6.41 0.93 -22.77
N LYS A 434 7.20 0.25 -21.97
CA LYS A 434 7.19 -1.20 -22.03
C LYS A 434 5.86 -1.65 -21.43
N LEU A 435 4.98 -2.16 -22.24
CA LEU A 435 3.61 -2.54 -21.88
C LEU A 435 3.53 -3.77 -20.96
N GLY A 436 4.64 -4.15 -20.33
CA GLY A 436 4.67 -5.33 -19.49
C GLY A 436 6.00 -5.54 -18.78
N PHE A 437 5.99 -6.54 -17.94
CA PHE A 437 7.15 -7.05 -17.22
C PHE A 437 7.86 -8.12 -18.07
N GLN A 438 9.17 -8.11 -18.07
CA GLN A 438 10.02 -9.16 -18.63
C GLN A 438 10.92 -9.70 -17.52
N SER A 439 10.89 -11.01 -17.32
CA SER A 439 11.80 -11.66 -16.37
C SER A 439 13.26 -11.62 -16.85
N GLU A 440 14.17 -11.86 -15.92
CA GLU A 440 15.52 -12.26 -16.30
C GLU A 440 15.47 -13.59 -17.06
N ARG A 441 16.31 -13.70 -18.08
CA ARG A 441 16.46 -14.92 -18.83
C ARG A 441 16.96 -16.05 -17.93
N TRP A 442 16.31 -17.20 -18.02
CA TRP A 442 16.77 -18.38 -17.31
C TRP A 442 17.39 -19.39 -18.28
N VAL A 443 18.55 -19.90 -17.90
CA VAL A 443 19.29 -20.90 -18.68
C VAL A 443 19.59 -22.10 -17.78
N PRO A 444 19.14 -23.31 -18.13
CA PRO A 444 19.53 -24.52 -17.40
C PRO A 444 21.03 -24.76 -17.44
N HIS A 445 21.64 -24.92 -16.28
CA HIS A 445 23.08 -25.24 -16.17
C HIS A 445 23.33 -26.73 -16.14
N THR A 446 22.31 -27.55 -15.88
CA THR A 446 22.34 -28.99 -15.76
C THR A 446 21.40 -29.65 -16.76
N ASP A 447 21.56 -30.95 -16.99
CA ASP A 447 20.60 -31.73 -17.78
C ASP A 447 19.31 -31.95 -17.03
N LEU A 448 18.19 -31.62 -17.68
CA LEU A 448 16.85 -31.77 -17.13
C LEU A 448 16.27 -33.15 -17.42
N GLU A 449 15.49 -33.68 -16.48
CA GLU A 449 14.70 -34.87 -16.69
C GLU A 449 13.67 -34.63 -17.80
N ASN A 450 13.60 -35.51 -18.78
CA ASN A 450 12.71 -35.43 -19.94
C ASN A 450 12.84 -34.13 -20.77
N ASN A 451 13.92 -33.36 -20.61
CA ASN A 451 14.12 -32.06 -21.26
C ASN A 451 12.94 -31.12 -21.09
N SER A 452 12.38 -31.06 -19.89
CA SER A 452 11.16 -30.31 -19.62
C SER A 452 11.24 -29.44 -18.35
N ALA A 453 10.50 -28.36 -18.40
CA ALA A 453 10.18 -27.52 -17.25
C ALA A 453 8.68 -27.23 -17.23
N GLU A 454 8.18 -26.73 -16.12
CA GLU A 454 6.78 -26.38 -15.95
C GLU A 454 6.65 -24.96 -15.38
N LEU A 455 5.84 -24.11 -16.00
CA LEU A 455 5.47 -22.82 -15.44
C LEU A 455 4.17 -22.98 -14.67
N SER A 456 4.23 -22.84 -13.35
CA SER A 456 3.10 -22.88 -12.42
C SER A 456 2.80 -21.49 -11.85
N ILE A 457 1.62 -21.34 -11.28
CA ILE A 457 1.18 -20.10 -10.65
C ILE A 457 0.85 -20.38 -9.20
N ARG A 458 1.28 -19.48 -8.31
CA ARG A 458 1.10 -19.61 -6.86
C ARG A 458 0.67 -18.27 -6.25
N SER A 459 -0.27 -18.29 -5.31
CA SER A 459 -0.61 -17.10 -4.51
C SER A 459 0.56 -16.70 -3.60
N VAL A 460 0.52 -15.50 -3.04
CA VAL A 460 1.54 -15.03 -2.08
C VAL A 460 1.60 -15.95 -0.85
N GLY A 461 0.45 -16.49 -0.42
CA GLY A 461 0.33 -17.46 0.67
C GLY A 461 0.78 -18.89 0.32
N GLY A 462 1.29 -19.12 -0.89
CA GLY A 462 1.83 -20.40 -1.31
C GLY A 462 0.80 -21.40 -1.85
N ARG A 463 -0.48 -20.98 -2.01
CA ARG A 463 -1.53 -21.83 -2.59
C ARG A 463 -1.37 -21.91 -4.10
N ASP A 464 -1.49 -23.10 -4.67
CA ASP A 464 -1.47 -23.27 -6.13
C ASP A 464 -2.72 -22.63 -6.73
N VAL A 465 -2.54 -21.83 -7.80
CA VAL A 465 -3.62 -21.24 -8.58
C VAL A 465 -3.96 -22.19 -9.72
N LYS A 466 -5.25 -22.58 -9.81
CA LYS A 466 -5.70 -23.49 -10.87
C LYS A 466 -5.77 -22.76 -12.19
N LEU A 467 -5.15 -23.34 -13.22
CA LEU A 467 -5.24 -22.85 -14.60
C LEU A 467 -6.46 -23.46 -15.28
N LYS A 468 -7.31 -22.63 -15.86
CA LYS A 468 -8.44 -23.06 -16.70
C LYS A 468 -8.23 -22.62 -18.14
N PHE A 469 -8.48 -23.55 -19.07
CA PHE A 469 -8.54 -23.31 -20.52
C PHE A 469 -9.96 -23.62 -21.01
N GLY A 470 -10.75 -22.58 -21.25
CA GLY A 470 -12.18 -22.74 -21.46
C GLY A 470 -12.81 -23.51 -20.30
N ASP A 471 -13.64 -24.50 -20.55
CA ASP A 471 -14.29 -25.32 -19.53
C ASP A 471 -13.41 -26.41 -18.91
N LYS A 472 -12.14 -26.54 -19.35
CA LYS A 472 -11.24 -27.59 -18.86
C LYS A 472 -10.28 -27.01 -17.81
N ILE A 473 -10.28 -27.60 -16.62
CA ILE A 473 -9.21 -27.38 -15.66
C ILE A 473 -7.98 -28.12 -16.19
N LEU A 474 -6.92 -27.38 -16.50
CA LEU A 474 -5.62 -28.01 -16.73
C LEU A 474 -4.96 -28.22 -15.37
N ASN A 475 -4.28 -29.35 -15.25
CA ASN A 475 -3.38 -29.56 -14.11
C ASN A 475 -2.39 -28.40 -14.08
N SER A 476 -2.61 -27.50 -13.19
CA SER A 476 -1.88 -26.36 -12.61
C SER A 476 -0.57 -25.85 -13.26
N ALA A 477 -0.14 -26.29 -14.44
CA ALA A 477 1.14 -25.83 -15.03
C ALA A 477 1.16 -25.85 -16.57
N ILE A 478 1.89 -24.88 -17.15
CA ILE A 478 2.23 -24.85 -18.57
C ILE A 478 3.52 -25.63 -18.78
N LYS A 479 3.46 -26.69 -19.60
CA LYS A 479 4.65 -27.49 -19.94
C LYS A 479 5.51 -26.78 -20.98
N LEU A 480 6.81 -26.74 -20.73
CA LEU A 480 7.83 -26.09 -21.54
C LEU A 480 8.93 -27.08 -21.90
N THR A 481 9.51 -26.94 -23.09
CA THR A 481 10.68 -27.68 -23.51
C THR A 481 11.95 -26.95 -23.09
N ALA A 482 12.82 -27.60 -22.33
CA ALA A 482 14.02 -26.98 -21.78
C ALA A 482 15.23 -27.93 -21.89
N TYR A 483 16.27 -27.47 -22.58
CA TYR A 483 17.53 -28.17 -22.70
C TYR A 483 18.65 -27.41 -21.99
N LYS A 484 19.69 -28.08 -21.59
CA LYS A 484 20.92 -27.46 -21.11
C LYS A 484 21.37 -26.35 -22.08
N SER A 485 21.69 -25.19 -21.56
CA SER A 485 22.15 -24.00 -22.30
C SER A 485 21.12 -23.34 -23.24
N THR A 486 19.85 -23.74 -23.22
CA THR A 486 18.78 -23.00 -23.90
C THR A 486 18.19 -21.94 -22.97
N THR A 487 17.61 -20.93 -23.57
CA THR A 487 17.03 -19.80 -22.80
C THR A 487 15.53 -19.99 -22.65
N ILE A 488 15.01 -19.77 -21.44
CA ILE A 488 13.58 -19.55 -21.20
C ILE A 488 13.36 -18.08 -20.84
N ASP A 489 12.47 -17.44 -21.58
CA ASP A 489 12.02 -16.06 -21.37
C ASP A 489 10.54 -16.04 -20.97
N PHE A 490 10.21 -15.16 -20.03
CA PHE A 490 8.82 -14.93 -19.58
C PHE A 490 8.50 -13.45 -19.66
N LYS A 491 7.34 -13.13 -20.22
CA LYS A 491 6.81 -11.78 -20.30
C LYS A 491 5.32 -11.78 -19.94
N ILE A 492 4.91 -10.78 -19.19
CA ILE A 492 3.49 -10.54 -18.89
C ILE A 492 3.17 -9.08 -19.19
N TYR A 493 2.11 -8.85 -19.95
CA TYR A 493 1.69 -7.53 -20.40
C TYR A 493 0.45 -7.07 -19.64
N ILE A 494 0.24 -5.76 -19.63
CA ILE A 494 -0.86 -5.11 -18.91
C ILE A 494 -2.26 -5.54 -19.40
N ASP A 495 -2.35 -6.05 -20.63
CA ASP A 495 -3.59 -6.57 -21.23
C ASP A 495 -3.84 -8.05 -20.89
N GLY A 496 -3.05 -8.62 -20.01
CA GLY A 496 -3.13 -10.04 -19.66
C GLY A 496 -2.47 -10.99 -20.65
N THR A 497 -1.76 -10.47 -21.67
CA THR A 497 -0.98 -11.33 -22.57
C THR A 497 0.25 -11.86 -21.84
N ILE A 498 0.44 -13.19 -21.90
CA ILE A 498 1.60 -13.88 -21.36
C ILE A 498 2.35 -14.51 -22.54
N ILE A 499 3.63 -14.21 -22.65
CA ILE A 499 4.51 -14.84 -23.64
C ILE A 499 5.58 -15.64 -22.90
N VAL A 500 5.69 -16.90 -23.24
CA VAL A 500 6.76 -17.77 -22.73
C VAL A 500 7.52 -18.29 -23.92
N GLU A 501 8.81 -18.00 -23.98
CA GLU A 501 9.72 -18.55 -24.99
C GLU A 501 10.47 -19.72 -24.37
N ASP A 502 10.37 -20.88 -24.98
CA ASP A 502 11.11 -22.08 -24.60
C ASP A 502 12.13 -22.49 -25.69
N ALA A 503 12.71 -23.64 -25.54
CA ALA A 503 13.76 -24.13 -26.47
C ALA A 503 13.27 -24.37 -27.92
N GLU A 504 11.99 -24.51 -28.12
CA GLU A 504 11.40 -24.87 -29.43
C GLU A 504 10.61 -23.72 -30.04
N ARG A 505 9.89 -22.93 -29.24
CA ARG A 505 8.95 -21.94 -29.75
C ARG A 505 8.56 -20.90 -28.71
N GLN A 506 7.85 -19.88 -29.17
CA GLN A 506 7.11 -18.95 -28.31
C GLN A 506 5.67 -19.47 -28.11
N HIS A 507 5.25 -19.44 -26.87
CA HIS A 507 3.88 -19.75 -26.45
C HIS A 507 3.19 -18.46 -26.08
N TYR A 508 1.98 -18.27 -26.61
CA TYR A 508 1.16 -17.09 -26.37
C TYR A 508 -0.10 -17.48 -25.62
N TYR A 509 -0.34 -16.81 -24.51
CA TYR A 509 -1.54 -16.98 -23.72
C TYR A 509 -2.17 -15.62 -23.44
N ARG A 510 -3.45 -15.59 -23.18
CA ARG A 510 -4.17 -14.41 -22.73
C ARG A 510 -4.98 -14.76 -21.50
N VAL A 511 -4.89 -13.92 -20.48
CA VAL A 511 -5.76 -13.99 -19.32
C VAL A 511 -7.16 -13.53 -19.75
N LYS A 512 -8.16 -14.38 -19.57
CA LYS A 512 -9.57 -14.06 -19.83
C LYS A 512 -10.23 -13.46 -18.61
N GLU A 513 -9.95 -14.03 -17.45
CA GLU A 513 -10.45 -13.51 -16.18
C GLU A 513 -9.29 -13.51 -15.19
N TRP A 514 -9.07 -12.36 -14.58
CA TRP A 514 -8.14 -12.24 -13.46
C TRP A 514 -8.79 -12.80 -12.20
N PRO A 515 -8.04 -13.47 -11.33
CA PRO A 515 -8.60 -13.99 -10.10
C PRO A 515 -9.07 -12.86 -9.20
N PHE A 516 -10.33 -12.93 -8.79
CA PHE A 516 -10.88 -12.04 -7.77
C PHE A 516 -10.43 -12.48 -6.39
N ILE A 517 -10.09 -11.54 -5.55
CA ILE A 517 -9.98 -11.75 -4.11
C ILE A 517 -11.37 -11.49 -3.54
N ARG A 518 -12.02 -12.55 -3.07
CA ARG A 518 -13.30 -12.44 -2.36
C ARG A 518 -13.01 -12.37 -0.88
N LEU A 519 -13.46 -11.33 -0.25
CA LEU A 519 -13.32 -11.09 1.18
C LEU A 519 -14.73 -11.01 1.78
N GLY A 520 -14.94 -11.66 2.91
CA GLY A 520 -16.24 -11.70 3.56
C GLY A 520 -16.50 -13.04 4.26
N VAL A 521 -17.75 -13.32 4.56
CA VAL A 521 -18.18 -14.51 5.31
C VAL A 521 -18.31 -15.74 4.39
N SER A 522 -18.46 -15.56 3.09
CA SER A 522 -18.60 -16.66 2.13
C SER A 522 -17.26 -17.39 1.92
N SER A 523 -17.32 -18.71 1.92
CA SER A 523 -16.16 -19.60 1.80
C SER A 523 -15.32 -19.28 0.57
N GLN A 524 -14.04 -19.08 0.76
CA GLN A 524 -13.07 -18.89 -0.32
C GLN A 524 -12.98 -20.17 -1.16
N SER A 525 -13.28 -20.06 -2.44
CA SER A 525 -12.84 -21.04 -3.44
C SER A 525 -11.34 -20.81 -3.72
N ASP A 526 -10.61 -21.89 -4.05
CA ASP A 526 -9.24 -21.74 -4.53
C ASP A 526 -9.19 -20.75 -5.70
N PRO A 527 -8.18 -19.86 -5.76
CA PRO A 527 -8.07 -18.90 -6.85
C PRO A 527 -7.87 -19.64 -8.18
N GLU A 528 -8.60 -19.21 -9.18
CA GLU A 528 -8.56 -19.78 -10.52
C GLU A 528 -8.16 -18.69 -11.53
N LEU A 529 -7.24 -19.01 -12.44
CA LEU A 529 -6.83 -18.13 -13.52
C LEU A 529 -7.30 -18.70 -14.84
N PHE A 530 -8.18 -17.97 -15.52
CA PHE A 530 -8.65 -18.34 -16.86
C PHE A 530 -7.69 -17.79 -17.91
N ILE A 531 -7.07 -18.70 -18.69
CA ILE A 531 -6.20 -18.33 -19.79
C ILE A 531 -6.68 -18.98 -21.09
N GLU A 532 -6.43 -18.32 -22.20
CA GLU A 532 -6.65 -18.81 -23.55
C GLU A 532 -5.30 -18.88 -24.27
N LYS A 533 -5.09 -19.95 -25.06
CA LYS A 533 -3.94 -20.03 -25.94
C LYS A 533 -4.24 -19.23 -27.20
N THR A 534 -3.33 -18.34 -27.58
CA THR A 534 -3.44 -17.53 -28.79
C THR A 534 -2.30 -17.88 -29.76
N ASP A 535 -2.45 -17.48 -31.01
CA ASP A 535 -1.43 -17.70 -32.06
C ASP A 535 -0.40 -16.54 -32.16
N GLY A 536 -0.54 -15.51 -31.30
CA GLY A 536 0.32 -14.35 -31.30
C GLY A 536 0.04 -13.32 -32.39
N THR A 537 -0.93 -13.55 -33.28
CA THR A 537 -1.22 -12.63 -34.40
C THR A 537 -2.14 -11.49 -34.02
N GLU A 538 -2.88 -11.61 -32.92
CA GLU A 538 -3.80 -10.58 -32.43
C GLU A 538 -3.29 -9.88 -31.18
N PHE A 539 -2.30 -9.04 -31.33
CA PHE A 539 -1.94 -8.06 -30.32
C PHE A 539 -2.92 -6.87 -30.38
N LYS A 540 -4.18 -7.12 -30.06
CA LYS A 540 -5.14 -6.05 -29.78
C LYS A 540 -5.26 -5.93 -28.27
N PHE A 541 -4.72 -4.85 -27.73
CA PHE A 541 -4.96 -4.48 -26.35
C PHE A 541 -6.49 -4.31 -26.17
N ALA A 542 -7.13 -5.26 -25.51
CA ALA A 542 -8.52 -5.13 -25.10
C ALA A 542 -8.56 -4.44 -23.74
N GLY A 543 -9.20 -3.29 -23.67
CA GLY A 543 -9.41 -2.61 -22.39
C GLY A 543 -10.31 -3.42 -21.46
N TYR A 544 -10.23 -3.12 -20.19
CA TYR A 544 -11.04 -3.72 -19.13
C TYR A 544 -12.56 -3.64 -19.41
N GLU A 545 -13.03 -2.58 -20.09
CA GLU A 545 -14.43 -2.44 -20.48
C GLU A 545 -14.95 -3.61 -21.34
N ASN A 546 -14.08 -4.27 -22.10
CA ASN A 546 -14.44 -5.42 -22.91
C ASN A 546 -14.50 -6.74 -22.12
N TRP A 547 -14.15 -6.73 -20.83
CA TRP A 547 -14.23 -7.92 -19.98
C TRP A 547 -15.57 -8.00 -19.22
N ARG A 548 -16.37 -6.93 -19.28
CA ARG A 548 -17.68 -6.85 -18.63
C ARG A 548 -18.83 -7.41 -19.50
N GLU A 549 -18.59 -7.63 -20.80
CA GLU A 549 -19.53 -8.28 -21.72
C GLU A 549 -19.34 -9.81 -21.72
#